data_d5406a38f210eabf87a2ffe1834b1c5d
#
_entry.id   d5406a38f210eabf87a2ffe1834b1c5d
#
_cell.length_a   1.000
_cell.length_b   1.000
_cell.length_c   1.000
_cell.angle_alpha   90.00
_cell.angle_beta   90.00
_cell.angle_gamma   90.00
#
_symmetry.space_group_name_H-M   'P 1'
#
loop_
_entity.id
_entity.type
_entity.pdbx_description
1 polymer ?
#
loop_
_entity_poly.entity_id
_entity_poly.type
_entity_poly.pdbx_seq_one_letter_code
_entity_poly.pdbx_strand_id
1 'polypeptide(L)'
;MFRTHGFTIATRATVTAATMGLLFSPVLGGVSSAKTGGDQSPQQLAAQAQGALRKATSVRIHYQDRSAAAANSITLPTAMDLALDRKGNCAGTLTLGSRGGMVQIIKRGTDVWLKPNTAFWTSELPGDRGTAAAKTFKNHYIHGSTNDTVFSGVVNACSLQDLQSAATATPPTTLKEGLATTVNGTRVVPLSFEVNGMTSTLYVTTGKPHLLYRASQKGPGTDLTLTFTDYNKPVPAKAPPPSASLDVSKLQSLLGTA
;
A
#
# COMPACT_ATOMS: atom_id res chain seq x y z
N MET A 1 -38.69 -6.86 -11.44
CA MET A 1 -37.62 -7.67 -10.79
C MET A 1 -36.32 -6.87 -10.93
N PHE A 2 -36.13 -5.86 -10.07
CA PHE A 2 -34.98 -4.94 -10.13
C PHE A 2 -33.85 -5.53 -9.31
N ARG A 3 -32.75 -5.91 -9.98
CA ARG A 3 -31.50 -6.26 -9.31
C ARG A 3 -30.88 -4.97 -8.78
N THR A 4 -30.94 -4.80 -7.49
CA THR A 4 -30.18 -3.78 -6.75
C THR A 4 -28.70 -4.12 -6.89
N HIS A 5 -28.02 -3.48 -7.83
CA HIS A 5 -26.55 -3.44 -7.83
C HIS A 5 -26.18 -2.43 -6.75
N GLY A 6 -25.97 -2.93 -5.54
CA GLY A 6 -25.35 -2.15 -4.47
C GLY A 6 -24.00 -1.65 -4.98
N PHE A 7 -23.85 -0.35 -5.04
CA PHE A 7 -22.61 0.32 -5.36
C PHE A 7 -21.67 0.16 -4.17
N THR A 8 -20.91 -0.88 -4.20
CA THR A 8 -19.76 -1.06 -3.31
C THR A 8 -18.57 -0.49 -4.06
N ILE A 9 -18.17 0.77 -3.74
CA ILE A 9 -16.84 1.26 -4.11
C ILE A 9 -15.87 0.20 -3.58
N ALA A 10 -15.33 -0.58 -4.52
CA ALA A 10 -14.30 -1.58 -4.25
C ALA A 10 -14.64 -2.70 -3.26
N THR A 11 -15.86 -3.24 -3.25
CA THR A 11 -16.06 -4.57 -2.65
C THR A 11 -15.67 -5.71 -3.61
N ARG A 12 -15.00 -5.38 -4.72
CA ARG A 12 -14.23 -6.34 -5.51
C ARG A 12 -12.83 -5.87 -5.84
N ALA A 13 -12.40 -4.68 -5.45
CA ALA A 13 -11.11 -4.58 -4.87
C ALA A 13 -11.26 -5.18 -3.45
N THR A 14 -11.39 -6.50 -3.34
CA THR A 14 -10.36 -7.09 -2.53
C THR A 14 -9.12 -6.41 -3.09
N VAL A 15 -8.70 -5.28 -2.48
CA VAL A 15 -7.34 -5.21 -2.10
C VAL A 15 -7.24 -6.53 -1.35
N THR A 16 -7.08 -7.60 -2.12
CA THR A 16 -6.07 -8.55 -1.78
C THR A 16 -4.96 -7.53 -1.65
N ALA A 17 -4.88 -6.86 -0.43
CA ALA A 17 -3.63 -6.44 0.03
C ALA A 17 -2.86 -7.61 -0.47
N ALA A 18 -2.20 -7.44 -1.69
CA ALA A 18 -1.31 -8.47 -2.07
C ALA A 18 -0.58 -8.55 -0.77
N THR A 19 -1.19 -9.35 0.10
CA THR A 19 -0.51 -9.75 1.27
C THR A 19 0.68 -10.25 0.56
N MET A 20 1.71 -9.39 0.45
CA MET A 20 3.04 -9.91 0.45
C MET A 20 3.00 -10.72 1.74
N GLY A 21 2.11 -11.71 1.72
CA GLY A 21 2.22 -12.90 2.50
C GLY A 21 3.53 -13.36 1.97
N LEU A 22 4.59 -12.84 2.58
CA LEU A 22 5.86 -13.50 2.63
C LEU A 22 5.43 -14.88 3.09
N LEU A 23 5.06 -15.76 2.11
CA LEU A 23 4.64 -17.13 2.34
C LEU A 23 5.90 -17.85 2.79
N PHE A 24 6.22 -17.69 4.06
CA PHE A 24 7.24 -18.41 4.75
C PHE A 24 6.59 -19.66 5.34
N SER A 25 6.59 -20.72 4.57
CA SER A 25 6.36 -22.03 5.15
C SER A 25 7.53 -22.37 6.07
N PRO A 26 7.32 -22.82 7.32
CA PRO A 26 8.39 -23.24 8.20
C PRO A 26 8.97 -24.56 7.65
N VAL A 27 10.13 -24.51 7.05
CA VAL A 27 10.92 -25.70 6.80
C VAL A 27 11.83 -25.90 8.02
N LEU A 28 11.45 -26.86 8.86
CA LEU A 28 12.30 -27.40 9.92
C LEU A 28 13.46 -28.17 9.27
N GLY A 29 14.66 -27.66 9.37
CA GLY A 29 15.87 -28.40 8.92
C GLY A 29 17.12 -27.59 9.17
N GLY A 30 17.73 -27.76 10.36
CA GLY A 30 18.96 -27.10 10.72
C GLY A 30 20.18 -27.72 10.06
N VAL A 31 21.17 -26.88 9.74
CA VAL A 31 22.60 -27.07 9.95
C VAL A 31 23.26 -25.70 10.09
N SER A 32 23.70 -25.40 11.28
CA SER A 32 24.48 -24.20 11.58
C SER A 32 25.89 -24.39 11.01
N SER A 33 26.19 -23.70 9.91
CA SER A 33 27.58 -23.43 9.55
C SER A 33 28.01 -22.14 10.24
N ALA A 34 28.73 -22.27 11.32
CA ALA A 34 29.40 -21.16 12.00
C ALA A 34 30.40 -20.51 11.04
N LYS A 35 30.09 -19.37 10.46
CA LYS A 35 31.06 -18.46 9.85
C LYS A 35 31.70 -17.64 10.96
N THR A 36 32.96 -17.91 11.22
CA THR A 36 33.84 -17.09 12.07
C THR A 36 34.18 -15.80 11.34
N GLY A 37 33.68 -14.67 11.87
CA GLY A 37 34.05 -13.32 11.41
C GLY A 37 32.84 -12.45 11.20
N GLY A 38 32.57 -11.53 12.07
CA GLY A 38 31.86 -10.26 12.06
C GLY A 38 30.67 -9.99 11.14
N ASP A 39 30.31 -10.82 10.20
CA ASP A 39 29.25 -10.58 9.20
C ASP A 39 27.93 -11.25 9.62
N GLN A 40 26.90 -10.41 9.73
CA GLN A 40 25.55 -10.87 10.00
C GLN A 40 25.07 -11.80 8.88
N SER A 41 24.35 -12.87 9.23
CA SER A 41 23.74 -13.71 8.20
C SER A 41 22.63 -12.93 7.45
N PRO A 42 22.32 -13.29 6.21
CA PRO A 42 21.20 -12.71 5.46
C PRO A 42 19.88 -12.75 6.23
N GLN A 43 19.63 -13.82 6.97
CA GLN A 43 18.44 -13.99 7.82
C GLN A 43 18.43 -13.01 8.99
N GLN A 44 19.59 -12.80 9.64
CA GLN A 44 19.70 -11.82 10.74
C GLN A 44 19.48 -10.39 10.23
N LEU A 45 20.05 -10.05 9.07
CA LEU A 45 19.88 -8.75 8.44
C LEU A 45 18.41 -8.50 8.07
N ALA A 46 17.74 -9.48 7.45
CA ALA A 46 16.32 -9.43 7.15
C ALA A 46 15.47 -9.27 8.42
N ALA A 47 15.75 -10.06 9.47
CA ALA A 47 15.02 -9.99 10.73
C ALA A 47 15.16 -8.62 11.42
N GLN A 48 16.35 -8.01 11.37
CA GLN A 48 16.58 -6.66 11.90
C GLN A 48 15.77 -5.61 11.14
N ALA A 49 15.78 -5.67 9.80
CA ALA A 49 15.02 -4.75 8.96
C ALA A 49 13.51 -4.88 9.17
N GLN A 50 13.00 -6.10 9.25
CA GLN A 50 11.60 -6.36 9.60
C GLN A 50 11.27 -5.87 11.02
N GLY A 51 12.17 -6.11 11.98
CA GLY A 51 12.05 -5.63 13.35
C GLY A 51 11.98 -4.09 13.43
N ALA A 52 12.77 -3.40 12.62
CA ALA A 52 12.73 -1.94 12.51
C ALA A 52 11.38 -1.45 11.95
N LEU A 53 10.85 -2.11 10.91
CA LEU A 53 9.51 -1.78 10.37
C LEU A 53 8.41 -2.02 11.41
N ARG A 54 8.45 -3.15 12.13
CA ARG A 54 7.47 -3.43 13.21
C ARG A 54 7.50 -2.41 14.35
N LYS A 55 8.68 -1.84 14.63
CA LYS A 55 8.85 -0.83 15.71
C LYS A 55 8.54 0.58 15.23
N ALA A 56 8.46 0.83 13.94
CA ALA A 56 8.22 2.15 13.38
C ALA A 56 6.90 2.74 13.91
N THR A 57 6.92 4.01 14.28
CA THR A 57 5.73 4.77 14.70
C THR A 57 4.98 5.32 13.50
N SER A 58 5.68 5.49 12.39
CA SER A 58 5.14 5.91 11.09
C SER A 58 6.09 5.47 9.97
N VAL A 59 5.56 5.38 8.76
CA VAL A 59 6.32 5.08 7.54
C VAL A 59 5.61 5.67 6.34
N ARG A 60 6.36 6.05 5.31
CA ARG A 60 5.83 6.33 3.98
C ARG A 60 6.08 5.15 3.08
N ILE A 61 5.04 4.70 2.39
CA ILE A 61 5.09 3.61 1.42
C ILE A 61 4.88 4.14 0.01
N HIS A 62 5.69 3.65 -0.93
CA HIS A 62 5.49 3.83 -2.36
C HIS A 62 5.29 2.44 -2.97
N TYR A 63 4.06 2.13 -3.30
CA TYR A 63 3.67 0.89 -3.98
C TYR A 63 3.61 1.11 -5.48
N GLN A 64 4.07 0.14 -6.24
CA GLN A 64 3.90 0.06 -7.69
C GLN A 64 3.59 -1.37 -8.10
N ASP A 65 2.56 -1.53 -8.91
CA ASP A 65 2.21 -2.77 -9.60
C ASP A 65 2.33 -2.54 -11.11
N ARG A 66 3.30 -3.21 -11.73
CA ARG A 66 3.54 -3.19 -13.18
C ARG A 66 3.07 -4.48 -13.85
N SER A 67 2.31 -5.31 -13.16
CA SER A 67 1.73 -6.51 -13.75
C SER A 67 0.76 -6.15 -14.88
N ALA A 68 0.64 -7.03 -15.85
CA ALA A 68 -0.34 -6.87 -16.92
C ALA A 68 -1.79 -6.81 -16.38
N ALA A 69 -2.06 -7.51 -15.30
CA ALA A 69 -3.37 -7.48 -14.64
C ALA A 69 -3.73 -6.08 -14.12
N ALA A 70 -2.80 -5.41 -13.42
CA ALA A 70 -3.01 -4.05 -12.94
C ALA A 70 -3.06 -3.04 -14.10
N ALA A 71 -2.15 -3.17 -15.07
CA ALA A 71 -2.09 -2.28 -16.24
C ALA A 71 -3.37 -2.30 -17.09
N ASN A 72 -4.06 -3.44 -17.18
CA ASN A 72 -5.30 -3.61 -17.93
C ASN A 72 -6.57 -3.45 -17.09
N SER A 73 -6.46 -3.34 -15.78
CA SER A 73 -7.60 -3.12 -14.89
C SER A 73 -7.99 -1.64 -14.86
N ILE A 74 -9.24 -1.35 -14.59
CA ILE A 74 -9.72 0.00 -14.29
C ILE A 74 -9.85 0.24 -12.78
N THR A 75 -9.82 -0.81 -11.97
CA THR A 75 -10.10 -0.76 -10.52
C THR A 75 -8.92 -1.19 -9.64
N LEU A 76 -7.94 -1.93 -10.17
CA LEU A 76 -6.78 -2.34 -9.38
C LEU A 76 -5.82 -1.16 -9.18
N PRO A 77 -5.24 -1.01 -7.99
CA PRO A 77 -4.19 -0.03 -7.75
C PRO A 77 -2.96 -0.34 -8.61
N THR A 78 -2.49 0.66 -9.36
CA THR A 78 -1.20 0.60 -10.08
C THR A 78 -0.10 1.30 -9.29
N ALA A 79 -0.45 2.30 -8.49
CA ALA A 79 0.49 2.96 -7.60
C ALA A 79 -0.20 3.50 -6.34
N MET A 80 0.54 3.54 -5.24
CA MET A 80 0.17 4.23 -4.02
C MET A 80 1.38 4.97 -3.46
N ASP A 81 1.14 6.14 -2.91
CA ASP A 81 2.11 6.91 -2.14
C ASP A 81 1.43 7.40 -0.87
N LEU A 82 1.62 6.68 0.24
CA LEU A 82 0.90 6.90 1.49
C LEU A 82 1.87 6.99 2.67
N ALA A 83 1.75 8.05 3.46
CA ALA A 83 2.36 8.14 4.78
C ALA A 83 1.33 7.65 5.82
N LEU A 84 1.75 6.74 6.71
CA LEU A 84 0.90 6.04 7.69
C LEU A 84 1.51 6.16 9.09
N ASP A 85 0.68 6.26 10.14
CA ASP A 85 1.15 6.17 11.52
C ASP A 85 0.30 5.23 12.40
N ARG A 86 0.80 4.94 13.61
CA ARG A 86 0.10 4.10 14.59
C ARG A 86 -1.15 4.73 15.18
N LYS A 87 -1.33 6.04 15.05
CA LYS A 87 -2.52 6.76 15.50
C LYS A 87 -3.66 6.66 14.48
N GLY A 88 -3.43 5.96 13.38
CA GLY A 88 -4.38 5.79 12.29
C GLY A 88 -4.47 7.01 11.37
N ASN A 89 -3.50 7.93 11.43
CA ASN A 89 -3.41 8.99 10.45
C ASN A 89 -2.78 8.45 9.16
N CYS A 90 -3.27 8.97 8.02
CA CYS A 90 -2.81 8.57 6.71
C CYS A 90 -2.96 9.76 5.74
N ALA A 91 -1.97 9.97 4.89
CA ALA A 91 -2.07 10.99 3.85
C ALA A 91 -1.28 10.60 2.62
N GLY A 92 -1.85 10.87 1.44
CA GLY A 92 -1.16 10.61 0.18
C GLY A 92 -2.09 10.42 -1.00
N THR A 93 -1.71 9.56 -1.93
CA THR A 93 -2.43 9.33 -3.19
C THR A 93 -2.50 7.85 -3.52
N LEU A 94 -3.59 7.48 -4.19
CA LEU A 94 -3.83 6.17 -4.80
C LEU A 94 -4.09 6.40 -6.29
N THR A 95 -3.41 5.66 -7.15
CA THR A 95 -3.66 5.63 -8.60
C THR A 95 -4.27 4.28 -8.96
N LEU A 96 -5.37 4.31 -9.70
CA LEU A 96 -6.13 3.14 -10.14
C LEU A 96 -6.01 2.98 -11.65
N GLY A 97 -5.80 1.75 -12.06
CA GLY A 97 -5.97 1.25 -13.41
C GLY A 97 -5.26 2.00 -14.52
N SER A 98 -5.58 1.60 -15.73
CA SER A 98 -5.01 2.12 -16.99
C SER A 98 -5.55 3.50 -17.40
N ARG A 99 -6.66 3.96 -16.81
CA ARG A 99 -7.32 5.22 -17.18
C ARG A 99 -6.90 6.42 -16.33
N GLY A 100 -5.90 6.25 -15.43
CA GLY A 100 -5.36 7.34 -14.63
C GLY A 100 -6.31 7.87 -13.55
N GLY A 101 -7.22 7.03 -13.05
CA GLY A 101 -8.03 7.34 -11.87
C GLY A 101 -7.12 7.58 -10.67
N MET A 102 -7.21 8.77 -10.05
CA MET A 102 -6.40 9.12 -8.89
C MET A 102 -7.28 9.66 -7.77
N VAL A 103 -6.95 9.27 -6.54
CA VAL A 103 -7.61 9.74 -5.33
C VAL A 103 -6.57 10.27 -4.36
N GLN A 104 -6.70 11.53 -3.97
CA GLN A 104 -5.99 12.03 -2.79
C GLN A 104 -6.71 11.56 -1.54
N ILE A 105 -5.95 11.14 -0.54
CA ILE A 105 -6.43 10.56 0.70
C ILE A 105 -5.88 11.36 1.87
N ILE A 106 -6.75 11.75 2.78
CA ILE A 106 -6.39 12.24 4.11
C ILE A 106 -7.28 11.52 5.10
N LYS A 107 -6.67 10.85 6.08
CA LYS A 107 -7.37 10.23 7.21
C LYS A 107 -6.73 10.74 8.50
N ARG A 108 -7.56 11.21 9.42
CA ARG A 108 -7.12 11.70 10.72
C ARG A 108 -8.04 11.14 11.81
N GLY A 109 -7.54 10.18 12.54
CA GLY A 109 -8.39 9.43 13.47
C GLY A 109 -9.54 8.75 12.74
N THR A 110 -10.77 9.14 13.05
CA THR A 110 -11.99 8.63 12.41
C THR A 110 -12.43 9.42 11.18
N ASP A 111 -11.93 10.63 10.98
CA ASP A 111 -12.30 11.46 9.84
C ASP A 111 -11.54 11.05 8.57
N VAL A 112 -12.24 11.01 7.45
CA VAL A 112 -11.69 10.65 6.13
C VAL A 112 -12.08 11.71 5.11
N TRP A 113 -11.11 12.17 4.33
CA TRP A 113 -11.31 13.06 3.18
C TRP A 113 -10.73 12.40 1.94
N LEU A 114 -11.54 12.28 0.90
CA LEU A 114 -11.14 11.79 -0.41
C LEU A 114 -11.34 12.86 -1.46
N LYS A 115 -10.35 13.05 -2.33
CA LYS A 115 -10.47 13.94 -3.49
C LYS A 115 -10.12 13.17 -4.76
N PRO A 116 -11.11 12.53 -5.38
CA PRO A 116 -10.93 11.84 -6.65
C PRO A 116 -10.75 12.85 -7.79
N ASN A 117 -9.97 12.48 -8.81
CA ASN A 117 -9.87 13.24 -10.04
C ASN A 117 -11.03 12.89 -11.02
N THR A 118 -11.12 13.62 -12.14
CA THR A 118 -12.15 13.38 -13.16
C THR A 118 -12.05 11.96 -13.74
N ALA A 119 -10.83 11.48 -14.01
CA ALA A 119 -10.61 10.14 -14.58
C ALA A 119 -11.12 9.03 -13.65
N PHE A 120 -10.99 9.19 -12.33
CA PHE A 120 -11.59 8.28 -11.36
C PHE A 120 -13.11 8.20 -11.55
N TRP A 121 -13.80 9.34 -11.56
CA TRP A 121 -15.25 9.38 -11.67
C TRP A 121 -15.79 8.75 -12.96
N THR A 122 -15.15 9.05 -14.08
CA THR A 122 -15.57 8.51 -15.39
C THR A 122 -15.23 7.02 -15.56
N SER A 123 -14.28 6.50 -14.79
CA SER A 123 -13.95 5.07 -14.79
C SER A 123 -14.86 4.27 -13.86
N GLU A 124 -15.18 4.82 -12.67
CA GLU A 124 -15.98 4.14 -11.66
C GLU A 124 -17.48 4.23 -11.92
N LEU A 125 -17.92 5.34 -12.49
CA LEU A 125 -19.34 5.61 -12.80
C LEU A 125 -19.51 5.80 -14.30
N PRO A 126 -20.03 4.80 -15.03
CA PRO A 126 -20.22 4.92 -16.46
C PRO A 126 -21.28 5.95 -16.84
N GLY A 127 -21.07 6.61 -17.99
CA GLY A 127 -22.03 7.56 -18.58
C GLY A 127 -22.16 8.88 -17.82
N ASP A 128 -23.37 9.43 -17.82
CA ASP A 128 -23.66 10.76 -17.27
C ASP A 128 -23.43 10.89 -15.77
N ARG A 129 -23.54 9.78 -15.04
CA ARG A 129 -23.28 9.75 -13.58
C ARG A 129 -21.83 10.10 -13.27
N GLY A 130 -20.86 9.56 -14.01
CA GLY A 130 -19.44 9.87 -13.84
C GLY A 130 -19.14 11.33 -14.12
N THR A 131 -19.73 11.88 -15.20
CA THR A 131 -19.61 13.29 -15.56
C THR A 131 -20.25 14.20 -14.51
N ALA A 132 -21.43 13.85 -13.99
CA ALA A 132 -22.12 14.60 -12.94
C ALA A 132 -21.32 14.60 -11.63
N ALA A 133 -20.80 13.43 -11.22
CA ALA A 133 -19.94 13.31 -10.05
C ALA A 133 -18.66 14.14 -10.19
N ALA A 134 -17.97 14.03 -11.33
CA ALA A 134 -16.76 14.81 -11.62
C ALA A 134 -17.02 16.33 -11.54
N LYS A 135 -18.17 16.80 -12.00
CA LYS A 135 -18.59 18.20 -11.91
C LYS A 135 -18.91 18.62 -10.48
N THR A 136 -19.69 17.81 -9.75
CA THR A 136 -20.14 18.10 -8.38
C THR A 136 -18.97 18.17 -7.41
N PHE A 137 -18.05 17.21 -7.51
CA PHE A 137 -16.91 17.10 -6.58
C PHE A 137 -15.62 17.74 -7.10
N LYS A 138 -15.70 18.50 -8.19
CA LYS A 138 -14.53 19.22 -8.73
C LYS A 138 -13.93 20.13 -7.66
N ASN A 139 -12.63 19.90 -7.39
CA ASN A 139 -11.85 20.65 -6.38
C ASN A 139 -12.30 20.49 -4.91
N HIS A 140 -13.28 19.64 -4.61
CA HIS A 140 -13.71 19.36 -3.26
C HIS A 140 -13.24 17.99 -2.77
N TYR A 141 -13.02 17.90 -1.48
CA TYR A 141 -12.91 16.63 -0.78
C TYR A 141 -14.30 16.11 -0.42
N ILE A 142 -14.48 14.82 -0.48
CA ILE A 142 -15.62 14.12 0.12
C ILE A 142 -15.20 13.79 1.54
N HIS A 143 -15.92 14.32 2.52
CA HIS A 143 -15.66 14.13 3.94
C HIS A 143 -16.69 13.19 4.56
N GLY A 144 -16.23 12.28 5.39
CA GLY A 144 -17.04 11.40 6.22
C GLY A 144 -16.20 10.69 7.27
N SER A 145 -16.72 9.59 7.76
CA SER A 145 -16.14 8.81 8.86
C SER A 145 -15.61 7.46 8.38
N THR A 146 -14.66 6.88 9.14
CA THR A 146 -14.22 5.49 8.95
C THR A 146 -15.36 4.46 9.05
N ASN A 147 -16.51 4.86 9.61
CA ASN A 147 -17.70 4.00 9.68
C ASN A 147 -18.53 4.01 8.38
N ASP A 148 -18.29 4.96 7.50
CA ASP A 148 -18.97 5.01 6.21
C ASP A 148 -18.41 3.93 5.28
N THR A 149 -19.25 3.02 4.83
CA THR A 149 -18.86 1.85 4.02
C THR A 149 -18.13 2.24 2.72
N VAL A 150 -18.41 3.43 2.19
CA VAL A 150 -17.77 3.98 0.99
C VAL A 150 -16.27 4.21 1.19
N PHE A 151 -15.79 4.35 2.43
CA PHE A 151 -14.38 4.55 2.75
C PHE A 151 -13.65 3.29 3.19
N SER A 152 -14.30 2.14 3.26
CA SER A 152 -13.71 0.89 3.77
C SER A 152 -12.38 0.51 3.11
N GLY A 153 -12.30 0.64 1.79
CA GLY A 153 -11.05 0.36 1.04
C GLY A 153 -9.89 1.27 1.43
N VAL A 154 -10.18 2.55 1.69
CA VAL A 154 -9.18 3.53 2.13
C VAL A 154 -8.75 3.27 3.57
N VAL A 155 -9.69 2.94 4.45
CA VAL A 155 -9.41 2.60 5.86
C VAL A 155 -8.43 1.44 5.94
N ASN A 156 -8.65 0.39 5.14
CA ASN A 156 -7.76 -0.77 5.08
C ASN A 156 -6.38 -0.41 4.50
N ALA A 157 -6.32 0.38 3.42
CA ALA A 157 -5.05 0.82 2.83
C ALA A 157 -4.23 1.72 3.78
N CYS A 158 -4.89 2.40 4.73
CA CYS A 158 -4.31 3.30 5.71
C CYS A 158 -3.93 2.62 7.05
N SER A 159 -3.80 1.30 7.09
CA SER A 159 -3.45 0.55 8.30
C SER A 159 -1.95 0.26 8.38
N LEU A 160 -1.24 1.02 9.22
CA LEU A 160 0.16 0.70 9.54
C LEU A 160 0.26 -0.64 10.30
N GLN A 161 -0.73 -0.99 11.10
CA GLN A 161 -0.75 -2.25 11.83
C GLN A 161 -0.78 -3.45 10.90
N ASP A 162 -1.60 -3.41 9.84
CA ASP A 162 -1.68 -4.52 8.87
C ASP A 162 -0.37 -4.66 8.09
N LEU A 163 0.23 -3.54 7.70
CA LEU A 163 1.55 -3.52 7.08
C LEU A 163 2.62 -4.12 7.99
N GLN A 164 2.62 -3.78 9.28
CA GLN A 164 3.54 -4.31 10.27
C GLN A 164 3.30 -5.80 10.56
N SER A 165 2.05 -6.22 10.56
CA SER A 165 1.68 -7.63 10.73
C SER A 165 2.18 -8.48 9.56
N ALA A 166 2.11 -7.97 8.33
CA ALA A 166 2.67 -8.64 7.16
C ALA A 166 4.20 -8.82 7.25
N ALA A 167 4.90 -7.97 8.03
CA ALA A 167 6.34 -8.05 8.26
C ALA A 167 6.75 -8.99 9.42
N THR A 168 5.84 -9.84 9.92
CA THR A 168 6.15 -10.77 11.02
C THR A 168 6.71 -12.11 10.55
N ALA A 169 6.61 -12.41 9.27
CA ALA A 169 7.04 -13.68 8.72
C ALA A 169 8.55 -13.93 8.91
N THR A 170 8.92 -15.15 9.29
CA THR A 170 10.32 -15.54 9.46
C THR A 170 11.02 -15.56 8.10
N PRO A 171 12.21 -14.94 7.96
CA PRO A 171 12.96 -15.00 6.71
C PRO A 171 13.29 -16.44 6.33
N PRO A 172 13.18 -16.83 5.05
CA PRO A 172 13.46 -18.20 4.63
C PRO A 172 14.96 -18.54 4.81
N THR A 173 15.23 -19.81 5.06
CA THR A 173 16.62 -20.32 5.17
C THR A 173 17.37 -20.24 3.84
N THR A 174 16.66 -20.20 2.71
CA THR A 174 17.20 -20.09 1.35
C THR A 174 17.55 -18.66 0.93
N LEU A 175 17.46 -17.69 1.85
CA LEU A 175 17.74 -16.29 1.57
C LEU A 175 19.20 -16.12 1.13
N LYS A 176 19.41 -15.56 -0.06
CA LYS A 176 20.72 -15.28 -0.64
C LYS A 176 21.03 -13.79 -0.56
N GLU A 177 22.22 -13.45 -0.12
CA GLU A 177 22.72 -12.08 -0.12
C GLU A 177 23.38 -11.75 -1.46
N GLY A 178 23.03 -10.62 -2.04
CA GLY A 178 23.68 -10.05 -3.21
C GLY A 178 24.68 -8.96 -2.83
N LEU A 179 25.42 -8.47 -3.81
CA LEU A 179 26.38 -7.37 -3.61
C LEU A 179 25.64 -6.08 -3.23
N ALA A 180 26.22 -5.35 -2.27
CA ALA A 180 25.70 -4.05 -1.90
C ALA A 180 25.65 -3.10 -3.11
N THR A 181 24.49 -2.45 -3.31
CA THR A 181 24.22 -1.57 -4.45
C THR A 181 23.56 -0.29 -3.99
N THR A 182 23.32 0.64 -4.91
CA THR A 182 22.59 1.87 -4.64
C THR A 182 21.25 1.90 -5.38
N VAL A 183 20.18 2.13 -4.64
CA VAL A 183 18.82 2.22 -5.17
C VAL A 183 18.23 3.59 -4.79
N ASN A 184 17.94 4.43 -5.78
CA ASN A 184 17.44 5.80 -5.58
C ASN A 184 18.29 6.60 -4.56
N GLY A 185 19.62 6.53 -4.68
CA GLY A 185 20.56 7.20 -3.77
C GLY A 185 20.78 6.53 -2.41
N THR A 186 20.05 5.48 -2.07
CA THR A 186 20.19 4.73 -0.81
C THR A 186 21.03 3.48 -1.03
N ARG A 187 22.10 3.31 -0.22
CA ARG A 187 22.95 2.12 -0.28
C ARG A 187 22.28 0.96 0.46
N VAL A 188 22.12 -0.16 -0.23
CA VAL A 188 21.35 -1.32 0.24
C VAL A 188 22.05 -2.64 -0.09
N VAL A 189 21.72 -3.67 0.67
CA VAL A 189 22.05 -5.07 0.39
C VAL A 189 20.77 -5.77 -0.08
N PRO A 190 20.72 -6.33 -1.29
CA PRO A 190 19.60 -7.14 -1.74
C PRO A 190 19.66 -8.55 -1.12
N LEU A 191 18.55 -8.99 -0.55
CA LEU A 191 18.35 -10.33 0.00
C LEU A 191 17.24 -11.00 -0.80
N SER A 192 17.55 -12.05 -1.56
CA SER A 192 16.61 -12.67 -2.49
C SER A 192 16.34 -14.14 -2.17
N PHE A 193 15.15 -14.58 -2.51
CA PHE A 193 14.73 -15.98 -2.47
C PHE A 193 13.68 -16.25 -3.56
N GLU A 194 13.54 -17.51 -3.91
CA GLU A 194 12.58 -17.96 -4.92
C GLU A 194 11.59 -18.96 -4.31
N VAL A 195 10.32 -18.78 -4.61
CA VAL A 195 9.23 -19.70 -4.26
C VAL A 195 8.24 -19.75 -5.42
N ASN A 196 7.94 -20.96 -5.91
CA ASN A 196 6.94 -21.20 -6.96
C ASN A 196 7.15 -20.35 -8.22
N GLY A 197 8.38 -20.20 -8.68
CA GLY A 197 8.73 -19.39 -9.86
C GLY A 197 8.64 -17.87 -9.64
N MET A 198 8.45 -17.43 -8.40
CA MET A 198 8.45 -16.02 -8.02
C MET A 198 9.72 -15.67 -7.28
N THR A 199 10.44 -14.66 -7.76
CA THR A 199 11.59 -14.08 -7.06
C THR A 199 11.12 -12.95 -6.16
N SER A 200 11.39 -13.07 -4.86
CA SER A 200 11.19 -12.01 -3.88
C SER A 200 12.54 -11.46 -3.44
N THR A 201 12.65 -10.12 -3.37
CA THR A 201 13.88 -9.45 -2.95
C THR A 201 13.57 -8.38 -1.91
N LEU A 202 14.26 -8.45 -0.78
CA LEU A 202 14.28 -7.43 0.25
C LEU A 202 15.56 -6.60 0.09
N TYR A 203 15.44 -5.29 0.03
CA TYR A 203 16.57 -4.37 0.00
C TYR A 203 16.71 -3.73 1.36
N VAL A 204 17.78 -4.08 2.06
CA VAL A 204 18.04 -3.62 3.42
C VAL A 204 19.14 -2.55 3.41
N THR A 205 18.97 -1.45 4.12
CA THR A 205 19.99 -0.39 4.20
C THR A 205 21.29 -0.91 4.83
N THR A 206 22.43 -0.48 4.29
CA THR A 206 23.76 -0.85 4.84
C THR A 206 24.07 -0.12 6.15
N GLY A 207 23.47 1.06 6.38
CA GLY A 207 23.63 1.85 7.61
C GLY A 207 22.77 1.32 8.76
N LYS A 208 23.19 1.58 10.00
CA LYS A 208 22.41 1.26 11.21
C LYS A 208 21.50 2.44 11.58
N PRO A 209 20.24 2.19 12.01
CA PRO A 209 19.62 0.86 12.05
C PRO A 209 19.37 0.32 10.64
N HIS A 210 19.51 -0.99 10.46
CA HIS A 210 19.19 -1.65 9.19
C HIS A 210 17.69 -1.55 8.94
N LEU A 211 17.27 -0.80 7.91
CA LEU A 211 15.88 -0.57 7.56
C LEU A 211 15.51 -1.38 6.31
N LEU A 212 14.30 -1.88 6.26
CA LEU A 212 13.73 -2.37 5.02
C LEU A 212 13.44 -1.17 4.13
N TYR A 213 14.26 -0.99 3.09
CA TYR A 213 14.11 0.12 2.14
C TYR A 213 13.12 -0.22 1.02
N ARG A 214 13.19 -1.47 0.50
CA ARG A 214 12.31 -1.92 -0.58
C ARG A 214 12.04 -3.41 -0.44
N ALA A 215 10.83 -3.82 -0.79
CA ALA A 215 10.48 -5.20 -1.10
C ALA A 215 9.99 -5.26 -2.54
N SER A 216 10.40 -6.28 -3.30
CA SER A 216 9.91 -6.52 -4.64
C SER A 216 9.57 -7.99 -4.82
N GLN A 217 8.58 -8.25 -5.67
CA GLN A 217 8.18 -9.58 -6.07
C GLN A 217 8.00 -9.62 -7.58
N LYS A 218 8.68 -10.55 -8.25
CA LYS A 218 8.67 -10.66 -9.71
C LYS A 218 8.55 -12.12 -10.14
N GLY A 219 7.69 -12.36 -11.12
CA GLY A 219 7.46 -13.69 -11.70
C GLY A 219 6.33 -13.65 -12.71
N PRO A 220 5.82 -14.82 -13.16
CA PRO A 220 4.73 -14.88 -14.12
C PRO A 220 3.51 -14.09 -13.64
N GLY A 221 3.12 -13.06 -14.40
CA GLY A 221 1.97 -12.21 -14.07
C GLY A 221 2.13 -11.28 -12.87
N THR A 222 3.31 -11.19 -12.27
CA THR A 222 3.58 -10.38 -11.07
C THR A 222 4.80 -9.49 -11.26
N ASP A 223 4.67 -8.18 -11.03
CA ASP A 223 5.77 -7.22 -10.94
C ASP A 223 5.41 -6.14 -9.93
N LEU A 224 5.63 -6.46 -8.66
CA LEU A 224 5.28 -5.64 -7.51
C LEU A 224 6.52 -5.01 -6.87
N THR A 225 6.42 -3.76 -6.46
CA THR A 225 7.45 -3.07 -5.68
C THR A 225 6.80 -2.25 -4.58
N LEU A 226 7.34 -2.37 -3.37
CA LEU A 226 6.97 -1.57 -2.21
C LEU A 226 8.24 -0.94 -1.64
N THR A 227 8.34 0.38 -1.65
CA THR A 227 9.47 1.14 -1.10
C THR A 227 9.03 1.82 0.20
N PHE A 228 9.89 1.78 1.22
CA PHE A 228 9.63 2.32 2.55
C PHE A 228 10.58 3.48 2.81
N THR A 229 10.02 4.62 3.15
CA THR A 229 10.77 5.85 3.46
C THR A 229 10.19 6.55 4.68
N ASP A 230 10.77 7.63 5.09
CA ASP A 230 10.24 8.51 6.15
C ASP A 230 9.86 7.77 7.45
N TYR A 231 10.66 6.78 7.83
CA TYR A 231 10.49 6.07 9.10
C TYR A 231 10.45 7.05 10.26
N ASN A 232 9.42 6.92 11.12
CA ASN A 232 9.21 7.71 12.34
C ASN A 232 9.02 9.22 12.09
N LYS A 233 8.76 9.66 10.86
CA LYS A 233 8.44 11.05 10.56
C LYS A 233 6.93 11.31 10.70
N PRO A 234 6.52 12.53 11.08
CA PRO A 234 5.12 12.90 11.18
C PRO A 234 4.37 12.69 9.86
N VAL A 235 3.15 12.15 9.94
CA VAL A 235 2.25 12.03 8.80
C VAL A 235 1.63 13.39 8.49
N PRO A 236 1.69 13.90 7.24
CA PRO A 236 1.16 15.21 6.88
C PRO A 236 -0.37 15.19 6.68
N ALA A 237 -1.12 14.60 7.63
CA ALA A 237 -2.57 14.49 7.60
C ALA A 237 -3.24 15.76 8.12
N LYS A 238 -3.14 16.86 7.35
CA LYS A 238 -3.82 18.12 7.66
C LYS A 238 -5.24 18.10 7.10
N ALA A 239 -6.24 18.29 7.96
CA ALA A 239 -7.63 18.38 7.54
C ALA A 239 -7.83 19.53 6.54
N PRO A 240 -8.53 19.32 5.42
CA PRO A 240 -8.92 20.38 4.52
C PRO A 240 -9.88 21.37 5.21
N PRO A 241 -9.93 22.63 4.78
CA PRO A 241 -10.90 23.58 5.32
C PRO A 241 -12.34 23.13 4.98
N PRO A 242 -13.34 23.44 5.82
CA PRO A 242 -14.73 23.07 5.58
C PRO A 242 -15.26 23.53 4.22
N SER A 243 -14.85 24.71 3.75
CA SER A 243 -15.23 25.24 2.43
C SER A 243 -14.71 24.41 1.23
N ALA A 244 -13.69 23.58 1.45
CA ALA A 244 -13.15 22.69 0.43
C ALA A 244 -13.66 21.24 0.58
N SER A 245 -14.63 20.99 1.47
CA SER A 245 -15.15 19.67 1.78
C SER A 245 -16.65 19.61 1.58
N LEU A 246 -17.14 18.53 0.99
CA LEU A 246 -18.56 18.18 0.88
C LEU A 246 -18.80 16.92 1.70
N ASP A 247 -19.93 16.88 2.39
CA ASP A 247 -20.31 15.72 3.18
C ASP A 247 -20.57 14.49 2.29
N VAL A 248 -20.24 13.30 2.79
CA VAL A 248 -20.39 12.02 2.09
C VAL A 248 -21.83 11.73 1.68
N SER A 249 -22.83 12.28 2.38
CA SER A 249 -24.25 12.16 2.03
C SER A 249 -24.58 12.72 0.65
N LYS A 250 -23.84 13.74 0.19
CA LYS A 250 -23.92 14.25 -1.19
C LYS A 250 -23.57 13.18 -2.22
N LEU A 251 -22.55 12.39 -1.93
CA LEU A 251 -22.15 11.26 -2.79
C LEU A 251 -23.21 10.16 -2.75
N GLN A 252 -23.69 9.81 -1.55
CA GLN A 252 -24.73 8.80 -1.36
C GLN A 252 -26.01 9.16 -2.11
N SER A 253 -26.44 10.41 -2.00
CA SER A 253 -27.62 10.92 -2.75
C SER A 253 -27.44 10.83 -4.27
N LEU A 254 -26.26 11.17 -4.79
CA LEU A 254 -25.95 11.08 -6.22
C LEU A 254 -25.92 9.63 -6.73
N LEU A 255 -25.53 8.69 -5.86
CA LEU A 255 -25.48 7.27 -6.15
C LEU A 255 -26.83 6.57 -5.98
N GLY A 256 -27.83 7.23 -5.37
CA GLY A 256 -29.13 6.64 -5.05
C GLY A 256 -29.06 5.60 -3.90
N THR A 257 -28.11 5.76 -2.97
CA THR A 257 -27.86 4.87 -1.82
C THR A 257 -28.19 5.56 -0.49
N ALA A 258 -28.86 6.69 -0.51
CA ALA A 258 -29.32 7.41 0.68
C ALA A 258 -30.64 6.84 1.20
#